data_a22ea11a24358be2d1b3b8af5be9c0df
#
_entry.id   a22ea11a24358be2d1b3b8af5be9c0df
#
_cell.length_a   1.000
_cell.length_b   1.000
_cell.length_c   1.000
_cell.angle_alpha   90.00
_cell.angle_beta   90.00
_cell.angle_gamma   90.00
#
_symmetry.space_group_name_H-M   'P 1'
#
loop_
_entity.id
_entity.type
_entity.pdbx_description
1 polymer ?
#
loop_
_entity_poly.entity_id
_entity_poly.type
_entity_poly.pdbx_seq_one_letter_code
_entity_poly.pdbx_strand_id
1 'polypeptide(L)'
;MPVTEPHPTDPGPRDPDAPAPTPPAPGPTVPPLPDVAPDVRLVAVDMDGSLLDDAKRVDPSFWPLLDTLVARGVTVCPASGRQYATLRRQLGRDDLVYVAENGAHVVRDGTMLAVDGLAPEVARDVVRHVRRAADGGADVGVVLCGLRSAYVERTDDAFLAQCEPYYALLERVPDLTAVDDTVLKVAVYDFGPAATGAGPALARFGDVATVLVSGAHWVDVMSPTADKGHALREVQAALGIGPEQTVAFGDYFNDVGMLDAARWSFAMDNAHPEVRAHARYVAPSNNDNGVVRTLRALLRLP
;
A
#
# COMPACT_ATOMS: atom_id res chain seq x y z
N MET A 1 -33.61 5.35 27.29
CA MET A 1 -32.87 6.49 27.84
C MET A 1 -31.70 6.77 26.90
N PRO A 2 -31.57 7.96 26.35
CA PRO A 2 -30.49 8.26 25.44
C PRO A 2 -29.17 8.43 26.21
N VAL A 3 -28.11 7.79 25.72
CA VAL A 3 -26.74 7.91 26.24
C VAL A 3 -26.17 9.23 25.69
N THR A 4 -25.86 10.16 26.59
CA THR A 4 -25.21 11.43 26.29
C THR A 4 -23.74 11.21 26.01
N GLU A 5 -23.26 11.63 24.82
CA GLU A 5 -21.84 11.74 24.48
C GLU A 5 -21.12 12.72 25.42
N PRO A 6 -19.86 12.45 25.83
CA PRO A 6 -19.09 13.41 26.59
C PRO A 6 -18.62 14.57 25.69
N HIS A 7 -18.96 15.80 26.08
CA HIS A 7 -18.44 17.02 25.48
C HIS A 7 -16.91 17.13 25.64
N PRO A 8 -16.18 17.70 24.64
CA PRO A 8 -14.76 17.97 24.78
C PRO A 8 -14.52 18.96 25.94
N THR A 9 -13.60 18.60 26.81
CA THR A 9 -13.21 19.42 27.97
C THR A 9 -12.63 20.76 27.50
N ASP A 10 -13.19 21.85 28.02
CA ASP A 10 -12.75 23.22 27.85
C ASP A 10 -11.25 23.36 28.24
N PRO A 11 -10.35 23.85 27.35
CA PRO A 11 -8.97 24.14 27.73
C PRO A 11 -8.97 25.29 28.74
N GLY A 12 -8.56 25.00 29.96
CA GLY A 12 -8.46 25.97 31.04
C GLY A 12 -7.74 27.27 30.65
N PRO A 13 -7.78 28.35 31.50
CA PRO A 13 -7.27 29.66 31.18
C PRO A 13 -5.80 29.63 30.80
N ARG A 14 -5.45 30.19 29.62
CA ARG A 14 -4.08 30.30 29.13
C ARG A 14 -3.28 31.21 30.03
N ASP A 15 -2.06 30.80 30.38
CA ASP A 15 -1.08 31.61 31.06
C ASP A 15 -0.76 32.85 30.19
N PRO A 16 -1.01 34.09 30.67
CA PRO A 16 -0.75 35.31 29.88
C PRO A 16 0.74 35.56 29.58
N ASP A 17 1.66 34.89 30.29
CA ASP A 17 3.11 35.05 30.09
C ASP A 17 3.77 33.91 29.32
N ALA A 18 2.99 32.95 28.78
CA ALA A 18 3.52 31.87 27.94
C ALA A 18 4.03 32.47 26.61
N PRO A 19 5.27 32.17 26.18
CA PRO A 19 5.76 32.62 24.88
C PRO A 19 4.87 32.09 23.77
N ALA A 20 4.57 32.94 22.80
CA ALA A 20 3.78 32.51 21.62
C ALA A 20 4.42 31.28 20.97
N PRO A 21 3.62 30.28 20.55
CA PRO A 21 4.16 29.11 19.89
C PRO A 21 4.98 29.56 18.67
N THR A 22 6.22 29.09 18.59
CA THR A 22 7.10 29.34 17.44
C THR A 22 6.36 28.85 16.18
N PRO A 23 6.21 29.68 15.14
CA PRO A 23 5.59 29.22 13.90
C PRO A 23 6.34 28.00 13.39
N PRO A 24 5.64 27.01 12.86
CA PRO A 24 6.29 25.82 12.28
C PRO A 24 7.29 26.28 11.21
N ALA A 25 8.45 25.64 11.18
CA ALA A 25 9.46 25.91 10.15
C ALA A 25 8.79 25.82 8.77
N PRO A 26 9.12 26.72 7.81
CA PRO A 26 8.56 26.61 6.46
C PRO A 26 8.89 25.21 5.92
N GLY A 27 7.85 24.51 5.50
CA GLY A 27 7.99 23.18 4.87
C GLY A 27 8.92 23.27 3.66
N PRO A 28 9.50 22.15 3.21
CA PRO A 28 10.39 22.13 2.06
C PRO A 28 9.69 22.81 0.87
N THR A 29 10.39 23.74 0.22
CA THR A 29 9.89 24.43 -0.98
C THR A 29 9.73 23.42 -2.10
N VAL A 30 8.48 23.12 -2.49
CA VAL A 30 8.20 22.22 -3.62
C VAL A 30 8.65 22.92 -4.90
N PRO A 31 9.57 22.33 -5.68
CA PRO A 31 10.02 22.95 -6.93
C PRO A 31 8.85 23.01 -7.94
N PRO A 32 8.86 23.98 -8.87
CA PRO A 32 7.89 24.01 -9.95
C PRO A 32 8.09 22.80 -10.90
N LEU A 33 6.99 22.38 -11.55
CA LEU A 33 7.06 21.38 -12.61
C LEU A 33 7.94 21.92 -13.77
N PRO A 34 8.60 21.02 -14.55
CA PRO A 34 9.47 21.42 -15.63
C PRO A 34 8.68 22.15 -16.75
N ASP A 35 9.34 23.11 -17.41
CA ASP A 35 8.74 23.86 -18.51
C ASP A 35 8.50 22.99 -19.77
N VAL A 36 9.23 21.91 -19.90
CA VAL A 36 9.11 20.93 -21.00
C VAL A 36 8.69 19.58 -20.40
N ALA A 37 7.75 18.91 -21.07
CA ALA A 37 7.32 17.58 -20.65
C ALA A 37 8.51 16.60 -20.67
N PRO A 38 8.75 15.85 -19.55
CA PRO A 38 9.82 14.85 -19.52
C PRO A 38 9.51 13.63 -20.40
N ASP A 39 10.55 12.89 -20.79
CA ASP A 39 10.41 11.57 -21.43
C ASP A 39 9.99 10.52 -20.38
N VAL A 40 8.70 10.48 -20.04
CA VAL A 40 8.15 9.51 -19.11
C VAL A 40 7.78 8.24 -19.86
N ARG A 41 8.26 7.09 -19.33
CA ARG A 41 7.99 5.75 -19.85
C ARG A 41 7.37 4.81 -18.85
N LEU A 42 7.46 5.14 -17.56
CA LEU A 42 6.88 4.35 -16.47
C LEU A 42 6.18 5.28 -15.48
N VAL A 43 4.94 4.94 -15.12
CA VAL A 43 4.16 5.59 -14.08
C VAL A 43 3.79 4.55 -13.03
N ALA A 44 4.37 4.62 -11.86
CA ALA A 44 4.00 3.83 -10.70
C ALA A 44 3.03 4.64 -9.82
N VAL A 45 1.93 4.05 -9.43
CA VAL A 45 0.91 4.72 -8.63
C VAL A 45 0.40 3.81 -7.52
N ASP A 46 0.49 4.30 -6.29
CA ASP A 46 -0.20 3.65 -5.18
C ASP A 46 -1.71 3.76 -5.32
N MET A 47 -2.43 2.81 -4.72
CA MET A 47 -3.88 2.72 -4.86
C MET A 47 -4.60 3.50 -3.76
N ASP A 48 -4.46 3.07 -2.50
CA ASP A 48 -5.25 3.58 -1.38
C ASP A 48 -4.67 4.88 -0.82
N GLY A 49 -5.39 5.99 -0.92
CA GLY A 49 -4.89 7.32 -0.54
C GLY A 49 -4.11 8.02 -1.66
N SER A 50 -3.96 7.38 -2.84
CA SER A 50 -3.30 7.95 -4.01
C SER A 50 -4.23 7.97 -5.23
N LEU A 51 -4.40 6.83 -5.93
CA LEU A 51 -5.28 6.75 -7.09
C LEU A 51 -6.76 6.68 -6.71
N LEU A 52 -7.07 6.02 -5.59
CA LEU A 52 -8.44 5.85 -5.10
C LEU A 52 -8.85 6.99 -4.19
N ASP A 53 -10.10 7.47 -4.35
CA ASP A 53 -10.73 8.37 -3.38
C ASP A 53 -11.01 7.64 -2.03
N ASP A 54 -11.46 8.36 -1.01
CA ASP A 54 -11.78 7.77 0.30
C ASP A 54 -12.93 6.77 0.22
N ALA A 55 -13.77 6.84 -0.83
CA ALA A 55 -14.80 5.86 -1.12
C ALA A 55 -14.26 4.65 -1.93
N LYS A 56 -12.93 4.53 -2.08
CA LYS A 56 -12.23 3.45 -2.78
C LYS A 56 -12.58 3.35 -4.27
N ARG A 57 -12.88 4.48 -4.92
CA ARG A 57 -13.22 4.56 -6.33
C ARG A 57 -12.10 5.21 -7.12
N VAL A 58 -11.92 4.78 -8.36
CA VAL A 58 -11.08 5.45 -9.36
C VAL A 58 -11.91 6.56 -10.01
N ASP A 59 -11.37 7.78 -10.10
CA ASP A 59 -12.04 8.88 -10.82
C ASP A 59 -12.21 8.51 -12.29
N PRO A 60 -13.40 8.71 -12.89
CA PRO A 60 -13.65 8.33 -14.29
C PRO A 60 -12.71 8.96 -15.31
N SER A 61 -12.13 10.12 -15.02
CA SER A 61 -11.15 10.79 -15.91
C SER A 61 -9.80 10.09 -16.00
N PHE A 62 -9.52 9.15 -15.09
CA PHE A 62 -8.32 8.31 -15.14
C PHE A 62 -8.30 7.41 -16.37
N TRP A 63 -9.45 6.85 -16.77
CA TRP A 63 -9.49 5.86 -17.85
C TRP A 63 -9.04 6.42 -19.21
N PRO A 64 -9.55 7.58 -19.70
CA PRO A 64 -9.06 8.17 -20.95
C PRO A 64 -7.60 8.65 -20.85
N LEU A 65 -7.13 9.05 -19.65
CA LEU A 65 -5.72 9.34 -19.45
C LEU A 65 -4.87 8.07 -19.56
N LEU A 66 -5.28 6.97 -18.92
CA LEU A 66 -4.62 5.67 -19.01
C LEU A 66 -4.49 5.20 -20.46
N ASP A 67 -5.57 5.27 -21.24
CA ASP A 67 -5.56 4.92 -22.67
C ASP A 67 -4.56 5.81 -23.45
N THR A 68 -4.49 7.09 -23.12
CA THR A 68 -3.53 8.01 -23.72
C THR A 68 -2.08 7.65 -23.38
N LEU A 69 -1.82 7.30 -22.11
CA LEU A 69 -0.48 6.89 -21.66
C LEU A 69 -0.03 5.60 -22.35
N VAL A 70 -0.90 4.59 -22.38
CA VAL A 70 -0.63 3.30 -23.03
C VAL A 70 -0.39 3.49 -24.53
N ALA A 71 -1.22 4.29 -25.21
CA ALA A 71 -1.04 4.61 -26.63
C ALA A 71 0.29 5.33 -26.96
N ARG A 72 0.86 6.04 -25.96
CA ARG A 72 2.20 6.66 -26.06
C ARG A 72 3.35 5.72 -25.67
N GLY A 73 3.07 4.47 -25.36
CA GLY A 73 4.06 3.50 -24.92
C GLY A 73 4.51 3.68 -23.47
N VAL A 74 3.75 4.41 -22.66
CA VAL A 74 4.02 4.56 -21.22
C VAL A 74 3.44 3.36 -20.49
N THR A 75 4.28 2.64 -19.76
CA THR A 75 3.83 1.56 -18.86
C THR A 75 3.21 2.18 -17.60
N VAL A 76 2.03 1.73 -17.23
CA VAL A 76 1.38 2.13 -15.97
C VAL A 76 1.42 0.97 -15.00
N CYS A 77 1.84 1.25 -13.77
CA CYS A 77 2.15 0.26 -12.73
C CYS A 77 1.39 0.60 -11.44
N PRO A 78 0.16 0.13 -11.25
CA PRO A 78 -0.50 0.19 -9.95
C PRO A 78 0.26 -0.67 -8.94
N ALA A 79 0.55 -0.07 -7.76
CA ALA A 79 1.32 -0.68 -6.68
C ALA A 79 0.52 -0.68 -5.38
N SER A 80 0.30 -1.85 -4.75
CA SER A 80 -0.57 -1.97 -3.58
C SER A 80 -0.21 -3.15 -2.69
N GLY A 81 -0.62 -3.09 -1.42
CA GLY A 81 -0.65 -4.25 -0.52
C GLY A 81 -1.74 -5.28 -0.83
N ARG A 82 -2.62 -5.00 -1.79
CA ARG A 82 -3.73 -5.87 -2.18
C ARG A 82 -3.24 -7.07 -3.00
N GLN A 83 -4.02 -8.16 -2.97
CA GLN A 83 -3.83 -9.32 -3.84
C GLN A 83 -3.89 -8.93 -5.33
N TYR A 84 -3.04 -9.53 -6.16
CA TYR A 84 -3.05 -9.30 -7.61
C TYR A 84 -4.43 -9.47 -8.24
N ALA A 85 -5.14 -10.55 -7.89
CA ALA A 85 -6.48 -10.82 -8.39
C ALA A 85 -7.49 -9.72 -8.02
N THR A 86 -7.33 -9.10 -6.85
CA THR A 86 -8.15 -7.97 -6.41
C THR A 86 -7.86 -6.72 -7.23
N LEU A 87 -6.59 -6.39 -7.45
CA LEU A 87 -6.18 -5.25 -8.29
C LEU A 87 -6.66 -5.41 -9.73
N ARG A 88 -6.45 -6.60 -10.31
CA ARG A 88 -6.91 -6.90 -11.68
C ARG A 88 -8.43 -6.80 -11.81
N ARG A 89 -9.18 -7.30 -10.83
CA ARG A 89 -10.65 -7.18 -10.80
C ARG A 89 -11.09 -5.71 -10.69
N GLN A 90 -10.41 -4.90 -9.90
CA GLN A 90 -10.75 -3.51 -9.68
C GLN A 90 -10.46 -2.63 -10.90
N LEU A 91 -9.34 -2.83 -11.56
CA LEU A 91 -8.92 -2.01 -12.70
C LEU A 91 -9.41 -2.54 -14.05
N GLY A 92 -9.72 -3.85 -14.16
CA GLY A 92 -10.27 -4.46 -15.37
C GLY A 92 -9.34 -4.38 -16.59
N ARG A 93 -8.01 -4.32 -16.40
CA ARG A 93 -6.99 -4.13 -17.46
C ARG A 93 -5.96 -5.23 -17.40
N ASP A 94 -5.53 -5.72 -18.57
CA ASP A 94 -4.47 -6.71 -18.68
C ASP A 94 -3.15 -6.10 -19.21
N ASP A 95 -3.18 -4.89 -19.73
CA ASP A 95 -2.04 -4.17 -20.32
C ASP A 95 -1.25 -3.30 -19.28
N LEU A 96 -1.45 -3.56 -17.99
CA LEU A 96 -0.73 -2.92 -16.89
C LEU A 96 0.35 -3.83 -16.32
N VAL A 97 1.33 -3.23 -15.65
CA VAL A 97 2.25 -3.96 -14.77
C VAL A 97 1.75 -3.83 -13.33
N TYR A 98 1.36 -4.91 -12.71
CA TYR A 98 0.85 -4.91 -11.34
C TYR A 98 1.96 -5.21 -10.35
N VAL A 99 2.14 -4.33 -9.37
CA VAL A 99 2.93 -4.56 -8.17
C VAL A 99 1.96 -4.84 -7.03
N ALA A 100 1.78 -6.10 -6.70
CA ALA A 100 0.85 -6.57 -5.68
C ALA A 100 1.57 -7.00 -4.40
N GLU A 101 0.80 -7.20 -3.33
CA GLU A 101 1.27 -7.69 -2.02
C GLU A 101 2.49 -6.90 -1.50
N ASN A 102 2.41 -5.54 -1.58
CA ASN A 102 3.49 -4.63 -1.21
C ASN A 102 4.82 -4.86 -1.95
N GLY A 103 4.78 -5.38 -3.18
CA GLY A 103 5.99 -5.65 -3.96
C GLY A 103 6.40 -7.10 -4.00
N ALA A 104 5.78 -7.98 -3.21
CA ALA A 104 6.10 -9.40 -3.21
C ALA A 104 5.69 -10.12 -4.51
N HIS A 105 4.82 -9.54 -5.33
CA HIS A 105 4.35 -10.15 -6.57
C HIS A 105 4.22 -9.11 -7.68
N VAL A 106 5.02 -9.26 -8.74
CA VAL A 106 5.00 -8.39 -9.93
C VAL A 106 4.51 -9.18 -11.14
N VAL A 107 3.46 -8.69 -11.79
CA VAL A 107 2.82 -9.34 -12.94
C VAL A 107 2.71 -8.37 -14.12
N ARG A 108 3.08 -8.83 -15.31
CA ARG A 108 2.88 -8.13 -16.58
C ARG A 108 2.22 -9.07 -17.60
N ASP A 109 1.17 -8.62 -18.27
CA ASP A 109 0.48 -9.39 -19.31
C ASP A 109 0.07 -10.80 -18.82
N GLY A 110 -0.35 -10.91 -17.54
CA GLY A 110 -0.68 -12.19 -16.91
C GLY A 110 0.52 -13.09 -16.61
N THR A 111 1.75 -12.63 -16.90
CA THR A 111 2.99 -13.37 -16.64
C THR A 111 3.72 -12.77 -15.43
N MET A 112 4.15 -13.63 -14.52
CA MET A 112 4.96 -13.23 -13.36
C MET A 112 6.32 -12.70 -13.84
N LEU A 113 6.64 -11.45 -13.48
CA LEU A 113 7.95 -10.84 -13.70
C LEU A 113 8.88 -11.08 -12.51
N ALA A 114 8.38 -10.91 -11.30
CA ALA A 114 9.15 -11.10 -10.09
C ALA A 114 8.27 -11.63 -8.96
N VAL A 115 8.87 -12.36 -8.05
CA VAL A 115 8.25 -12.81 -6.79
C VAL A 115 9.29 -12.76 -5.67
N ASP A 116 8.90 -12.18 -4.54
CA ASP A 116 9.70 -12.13 -3.32
C ASP A 116 8.87 -12.78 -2.19
N GLY A 117 9.05 -14.10 -2.06
CA GLY A 117 8.28 -14.91 -1.11
C GLY A 117 8.85 -14.85 0.31
N LEU A 118 7.96 -14.90 1.29
CA LEU A 118 8.32 -15.12 2.69
C LEU A 118 8.83 -16.57 2.85
N ALA A 119 9.92 -16.73 3.58
CA ALA A 119 10.48 -18.07 3.87
C ALA A 119 9.40 -18.99 4.48
N PRO A 120 9.19 -20.20 3.93
CA PRO A 120 8.07 -21.07 4.34
C PRO A 120 8.08 -21.45 5.82
N GLU A 121 9.27 -21.58 6.42
CA GLU A 121 9.42 -21.84 7.85
C GLU A 121 8.97 -20.64 8.70
N VAL A 122 9.28 -19.41 8.27
CA VAL A 122 8.84 -18.19 8.95
C VAL A 122 7.32 -18.08 8.88
N ALA A 123 6.73 -18.30 7.70
CA ALA A 123 5.29 -18.29 7.52
C ALA A 123 4.57 -19.28 8.44
N ARG A 124 5.07 -20.54 8.52
CA ARG A 124 4.52 -21.55 9.43
C ARG A 124 4.65 -21.16 10.89
N ASP A 125 5.77 -20.55 11.26
CA ASP A 125 6.02 -20.14 12.65
C ASP A 125 5.13 -18.98 13.06
N VAL A 126 4.85 -18.02 12.14
CA VAL A 126 3.85 -16.96 12.35
C VAL A 126 2.46 -17.57 12.56
N VAL A 127 2.01 -18.48 11.68
CA VAL A 127 0.72 -19.16 11.82
C VAL A 127 0.61 -19.87 13.18
N ARG A 128 1.63 -20.64 13.58
CA ARG A 128 1.66 -21.33 14.88
C ARG A 128 1.65 -20.36 16.06
N HIS A 129 2.31 -19.22 15.91
CA HIS A 129 2.33 -18.19 16.95
C HIS A 129 0.94 -17.57 17.14
N VAL A 130 0.26 -17.22 16.05
CA VAL A 130 -1.10 -16.64 16.11
C VAL A 130 -2.11 -17.64 16.63
N ARG A 131 -2.02 -18.93 16.26
CA ARG A 131 -2.86 -20.00 16.85
C ARG A 131 -2.75 -20.05 18.37
N ARG A 132 -1.51 -20.00 18.91
CA ARG A 132 -1.30 -19.98 20.38
C ARG A 132 -1.89 -18.74 21.04
N ALA A 133 -1.84 -17.59 20.36
CA ALA A 133 -2.46 -16.38 20.88
C ALA A 133 -4.00 -16.50 20.89
N ALA A 134 -4.59 -17.09 19.85
CA ALA A 134 -6.03 -17.37 19.80
C ALA A 134 -6.47 -18.38 20.87
N ASP A 135 -5.70 -19.45 21.09
CA ASP A 135 -5.93 -20.42 22.17
C ASP A 135 -5.85 -19.75 23.56
N GLY A 136 -5.04 -18.70 23.69
CA GLY A 136 -4.91 -17.85 24.88
C GLY A 136 -6.02 -16.80 25.03
N GLY A 137 -6.99 -16.73 24.09
CA GLY A 137 -8.15 -15.85 24.15
C GLY A 137 -8.02 -14.56 23.31
N ALA A 138 -6.96 -14.40 22.51
CA ALA A 138 -6.88 -13.29 21.56
C ALA A 138 -7.86 -13.51 20.40
N ASP A 139 -8.66 -12.50 20.06
CA ASP A 139 -9.58 -12.57 18.92
C ASP A 139 -8.85 -12.13 17.64
N VAL A 140 -8.16 -13.08 17.02
CA VAL A 140 -7.31 -12.87 15.85
C VAL A 140 -7.59 -13.90 14.76
N GLY A 141 -7.34 -13.54 13.49
CA GLY A 141 -7.44 -14.45 12.35
C GLY A 141 -6.24 -14.29 11.41
N VAL A 142 -5.88 -15.38 10.71
CA VAL A 142 -4.77 -15.42 9.77
C VAL A 142 -5.28 -15.57 8.35
N VAL A 143 -4.71 -14.78 7.44
CA VAL A 143 -4.76 -14.98 5.99
C VAL A 143 -3.35 -15.29 5.52
N LEU A 144 -3.13 -16.50 5.02
CA LEU A 144 -1.89 -16.88 4.34
C LEU A 144 -2.02 -16.47 2.87
N CYS A 145 -1.32 -15.40 2.48
CA CYS A 145 -1.36 -14.89 1.12
C CYS A 145 -0.36 -15.67 0.26
N GLY A 146 -0.88 -16.53 -0.59
CA GLY A 146 -0.08 -17.30 -1.53
C GLY A 146 -0.10 -16.71 -2.93
N LEU A 147 0.77 -17.23 -3.79
CA LEU A 147 0.87 -16.82 -5.19
C LEU A 147 -0.40 -17.16 -5.99
N ARG A 148 -1.04 -18.30 -5.70
CA ARG A 148 -2.24 -18.76 -6.40
C ARG A 148 -3.53 -18.26 -5.76
N SER A 149 -3.59 -18.21 -4.42
CA SER A 149 -4.77 -17.81 -3.66
C SER A 149 -4.37 -17.25 -2.29
N ALA A 150 -5.29 -16.59 -1.62
CA ALA A 150 -5.20 -16.40 -0.18
C ALA A 150 -5.93 -17.57 0.52
N TYR A 151 -5.45 -17.94 1.69
CA TYR A 151 -5.94 -19.11 2.43
C TYR A 151 -6.29 -18.73 3.87
N VAL A 152 -7.42 -19.25 4.37
CA VAL A 152 -7.87 -19.06 5.74
C VAL A 152 -8.29 -20.40 6.35
N GLU A 153 -8.08 -20.57 7.67
CA GLU A 153 -8.62 -21.69 8.45
C GLU A 153 -9.73 -21.26 9.42
N ARG A 154 -9.72 -19.99 9.84
CA ARG A 154 -10.82 -19.37 10.57
C ARG A 154 -11.93 -19.01 9.60
N THR A 155 -13.16 -19.51 9.83
CA THR A 155 -14.23 -19.45 8.82
C THR A 155 -15.55 -18.88 9.34
N ASP A 156 -15.54 -18.24 10.51
CA ASP A 156 -16.70 -17.52 11.02
C ASP A 156 -16.98 -16.25 10.17
N ASP A 157 -18.25 -15.88 10.09
CA ASP A 157 -18.72 -14.79 9.22
C ASP A 157 -18.06 -13.44 9.58
N ALA A 158 -17.78 -13.21 10.85
CA ALA A 158 -17.18 -11.96 11.32
C ALA A 158 -15.76 -11.79 10.74
N PHE A 159 -14.95 -12.86 10.75
CA PHE A 159 -13.61 -12.82 10.16
C PHE A 159 -13.65 -12.79 8.64
N LEU A 160 -14.48 -13.60 8.01
CA LEU A 160 -14.59 -13.63 6.54
C LEU A 160 -15.01 -12.28 5.96
N ALA A 161 -15.93 -11.57 6.62
CA ALA A 161 -16.33 -10.21 6.23
C ALA A 161 -15.17 -9.21 6.24
N GLN A 162 -14.12 -9.45 7.04
CA GLN A 162 -12.91 -8.62 7.03
C GLN A 162 -11.94 -9.00 5.88
N CYS A 163 -12.00 -10.24 5.41
CA CYS A 163 -11.14 -10.74 4.33
C CYS A 163 -11.66 -10.38 2.94
N GLU A 164 -12.97 -10.49 2.70
CA GLU A 164 -13.61 -10.34 1.38
C GLU A 164 -13.26 -9.05 0.62
N PRO A 165 -13.11 -7.87 1.26
CA PRO A 165 -12.74 -6.65 0.55
C PRO A 165 -11.33 -6.68 -0.06
N TYR A 166 -10.42 -7.50 0.50
CA TYR A 166 -9.01 -7.50 0.15
C TYR A 166 -8.59 -8.69 -0.73
N TYR A 167 -9.30 -9.81 -0.65
CA TYR A 167 -8.93 -11.08 -1.30
C TYR A 167 -10.00 -11.56 -2.27
N ALA A 168 -9.76 -11.33 -3.57
CA ALA A 168 -10.66 -11.80 -4.64
C ALA A 168 -10.62 -13.32 -4.80
N LEU A 169 -9.47 -13.92 -4.52
CA LEU A 169 -9.28 -15.37 -4.44
C LEU A 169 -9.00 -15.70 -2.97
N LEU A 170 -9.96 -16.40 -2.33
CA LEU A 170 -9.89 -16.77 -0.92
C LEU A 170 -10.37 -18.21 -0.75
N GLU A 171 -9.49 -19.09 -0.33
CA GLU A 171 -9.76 -20.50 -0.11
C GLU A 171 -9.78 -20.83 1.39
N ARG A 172 -10.71 -21.70 1.77
CA ARG A 172 -10.81 -22.25 3.12
C ARG A 172 -10.07 -23.57 3.19
N VAL A 173 -9.12 -23.66 4.10
CA VAL A 173 -8.29 -24.86 4.28
C VAL A 173 -8.34 -25.35 5.73
N PRO A 174 -8.17 -26.65 5.97
CA PRO A 174 -8.17 -27.17 7.34
C PRO A 174 -6.91 -26.86 8.12
N ASP A 175 -5.78 -26.58 7.44
CA ASP A 175 -4.47 -26.29 8.06
C ASP A 175 -3.62 -25.39 7.15
N LEU A 176 -3.42 -24.14 7.56
CA LEU A 176 -2.57 -23.18 6.85
C LEU A 176 -1.11 -23.62 6.75
N THR A 177 -0.62 -24.43 7.71
CA THR A 177 0.78 -24.89 7.70
C THR A 177 1.03 -26.01 6.69
N ALA A 178 -0.04 -26.61 6.14
CA ALA A 178 0.00 -27.65 5.12
C ALA A 178 -0.23 -27.11 3.70
N VAL A 179 -0.46 -25.82 3.54
CA VAL A 179 -0.65 -25.20 2.21
C VAL A 179 0.64 -25.33 1.38
N ASP A 180 0.51 -25.91 0.19
CA ASP A 180 1.58 -26.00 -0.80
C ASP A 180 1.46 -24.87 -1.82
N ASP A 181 1.96 -23.70 -1.44
CA ASP A 181 2.02 -22.50 -2.30
C ASP A 181 3.25 -21.66 -1.95
N THR A 182 3.68 -20.79 -2.88
CA THR A 182 4.66 -19.76 -2.54
C THR A 182 3.98 -18.70 -1.70
N VAL A 183 4.37 -18.59 -0.43
CA VAL A 183 3.79 -17.62 0.50
C VAL A 183 4.39 -16.25 0.23
N LEU A 184 3.56 -15.26 -0.07
CA LEU A 184 3.97 -13.87 -0.30
C LEU A 184 4.03 -13.09 1.01
N LYS A 185 2.99 -13.25 1.84
CA LYS A 185 2.91 -12.69 3.19
C LYS A 185 1.96 -13.49 4.08
N VAL A 186 2.05 -13.28 5.37
CA VAL A 186 1.04 -13.68 6.36
C VAL A 186 0.38 -12.42 6.90
N ALA A 187 -0.91 -12.23 6.59
CA ALA A 187 -1.69 -11.13 7.13
C ALA A 187 -2.46 -11.60 8.37
N VAL A 188 -2.39 -10.84 9.45
CA VAL A 188 -3.08 -11.14 10.70
C VAL A 188 -4.09 -10.04 10.97
N TYR A 189 -5.36 -10.42 11.09
CA TYR A 189 -6.44 -9.54 11.52
C TYR A 189 -6.60 -9.65 13.02
N ASP A 190 -6.60 -8.50 13.70
CA ASP A 190 -6.89 -8.36 15.12
C ASP A 190 -8.24 -7.64 15.28
N PHE A 191 -9.21 -8.25 15.95
CA PHE A 191 -10.50 -7.60 16.22
C PHE A 191 -10.34 -6.43 17.22
N GLY A 192 -9.23 -6.37 17.96
CA GLY A 192 -8.75 -5.19 18.67
C GLY A 192 -7.87 -4.30 17.78
N PRO A 193 -7.24 -3.25 18.36
CA PRO A 193 -6.30 -2.41 17.64
C PRO A 193 -4.98 -3.15 17.37
N ALA A 194 -4.63 -3.34 16.09
CA ALA A 194 -3.41 -4.05 15.68
C ALA A 194 -2.12 -3.46 16.28
N ALA A 195 -2.07 -2.13 16.43
CA ALA A 195 -0.90 -1.44 16.97
C ALA A 195 -0.57 -1.80 18.43
N THR A 196 -1.56 -2.21 19.23
CA THR A 196 -1.38 -2.59 20.64
C THR A 196 -1.56 -4.08 20.90
N GLY A 197 -2.13 -4.82 19.95
CA GLY A 197 -2.38 -6.26 20.00
C GLY A 197 -1.42 -7.07 19.17
N ALA A 198 -1.83 -7.46 17.95
CA ALA A 198 -1.07 -8.33 17.07
C ALA A 198 0.29 -7.75 16.66
N GLY A 199 0.42 -6.42 16.48
CA GLY A 199 1.68 -5.78 16.10
C GLY A 199 2.83 -6.09 17.07
N PRO A 200 2.74 -5.73 18.35
CA PRO A 200 3.75 -6.08 19.36
C PRO A 200 3.97 -7.59 19.49
N ALA A 201 2.91 -8.41 19.39
CA ALA A 201 3.03 -9.86 19.47
C ALA A 201 3.85 -10.46 18.31
N LEU A 202 3.76 -9.87 17.12
CA LEU A 202 4.47 -10.31 15.91
C LEU A 202 5.85 -9.65 15.75
N ALA A 203 6.18 -8.59 16.50
CA ALA A 203 7.47 -7.90 16.43
C ALA A 203 8.68 -8.82 16.63
N ARG A 204 8.50 -9.96 17.31
CA ARG A 204 9.52 -11.01 17.48
C ARG A 204 10.05 -11.60 16.18
N PHE A 205 9.33 -11.45 15.07
CA PHE A 205 9.75 -11.92 13.75
C PHE A 205 10.57 -10.88 12.99
N GLY A 206 10.79 -9.68 13.55
CA GLY A 206 11.46 -8.56 12.90
C GLY A 206 12.91 -8.80 12.46
N ASP A 207 13.59 -9.80 13.04
CA ASP A 207 14.95 -10.18 12.62
C ASP A 207 14.98 -10.99 11.30
N VAL A 208 13.84 -11.60 10.93
CA VAL A 208 13.76 -12.55 9.77
C VAL A 208 12.67 -12.18 8.77
N ALA A 209 11.84 -11.18 9.09
CA ALA A 209 10.74 -10.72 8.26
C ALA A 209 10.46 -9.24 8.51
N THR A 210 9.87 -8.56 7.54
CA THR A 210 9.26 -7.25 7.75
C THR A 210 7.90 -7.44 8.42
N VAL A 211 7.69 -6.79 9.57
CA VAL A 211 6.42 -6.77 10.29
C VAL A 211 5.85 -5.36 10.19
N LEU A 212 4.73 -5.21 9.50
CA LEU A 212 4.11 -3.92 9.21
C LEU A 212 2.68 -3.88 9.75
N VAL A 213 2.37 -2.91 10.60
CA VAL A 213 0.97 -2.56 10.91
C VAL A 213 0.41 -1.83 9.69
N SER A 214 -0.37 -2.54 8.88
CA SER A 214 -0.87 -2.07 7.58
C SER A 214 -2.27 -1.44 7.65
N GLY A 215 -2.86 -1.38 8.84
CA GLY A 215 -4.16 -0.78 9.09
C GLY A 215 -4.54 -0.82 10.57
N ALA A 216 -5.73 -0.30 10.91
CA ALA A 216 -6.22 -0.29 12.30
C ALA A 216 -6.27 -1.69 12.92
N HIS A 217 -6.51 -2.71 12.09
CA HIS A 217 -6.75 -4.09 12.50
C HIS A 217 -5.80 -5.10 11.82
N TRP A 218 -4.97 -4.68 10.87
CA TRP A 218 -4.13 -5.57 10.09
C TRP A 218 -2.66 -5.44 10.40
N VAL A 219 -1.97 -6.58 10.49
CA VAL A 219 -0.51 -6.67 10.53
C VAL A 219 -0.05 -7.63 9.44
N ASP A 220 0.83 -7.16 8.58
CA ASP A 220 1.45 -7.97 7.52
C ASP A 220 2.84 -8.42 7.97
N VAL A 221 3.14 -9.71 7.80
CA VAL A 221 4.48 -10.29 7.94
C VAL A 221 4.92 -10.80 6.58
N MET A 222 5.98 -10.23 6.02
CA MET A 222 6.43 -10.48 4.65
C MET A 222 7.94 -10.59 4.57
N SER A 223 8.45 -10.96 3.39
CA SER A 223 9.89 -11.00 3.13
C SER A 223 10.56 -9.68 3.55
N PRO A 224 11.74 -9.69 4.16
CA PRO A 224 12.44 -8.46 4.55
C PRO A 224 12.88 -7.61 3.36
N THR A 225 12.89 -8.18 2.15
CA THR A 225 13.25 -7.52 0.90
C THR A 225 12.04 -7.09 0.06
N ALA A 226 10.83 -7.58 0.41
CA ALA A 226 9.61 -7.21 -0.30
C ALA A 226 9.17 -5.79 0.06
N ASP A 227 9.34 -4.87 -0.87
CA ASP A 227 8.82 -3.49 -0.81
C ASP A 227 8.49 -2.97 -2.22
N LYS A 228 7.61 -1.98 -2.29
CA LYS A 228 7.18 -1.40 -3.58
C LYS A 228 8.33 -0.77 -4.37
N GLY A 229 9.35 -0.25 -3.68
CA GLY A 229 10.52 0.34 -4.32
C GLY A 229 11.44 -0.69 -4.93
N HIS A 230 11.67 -1.81 -4.24
CA HIS A 230 12.40 -2.95 -4.81
C HIS A 230 11.67 -3.47 -6.06
N ALA A 231 10.38 -3.74 -5.94
CA ALA A 231 9.55 -4.18 -7.06
C ALA A 231 9.57 -3.20 -8.25
N LEU A 232 9.53 -1.89 -7.99
CA LEU A 232 9.61 -0.88 -9.05
C LEU A 232 10.97 -0.91 -9.75
N ARG A 233 12.07 -1.12 -9.03
CA ARG A 233 13.42 -1.26 -9.63
C ARG A 233 13.52 -2.53 -10.49
N GLU A 234 12.89 -3.64 -10.08
CA GLU A 234 12.78 -4.84 -10.92
C GLU A 234 11.99 -4.56 -12.20
N VAL A 235 10.88 -3.83 -12.13
CA VAL A 235 10.13 -3.39 -13.32
C VAL A 235 10.98 -2.50 -14.21
N GLN A 236 11.69 -1.52 -13.64
CA GLN A 236 12.61 -0.63 -14.37
C GLN A 236 13.68 -1.43 -15.11
N ALA A 237 14.32 -2.38 -14.43
CA ALA A 237 15.36 -3.23 -15.02
C ALA A 237 14.81 -4.11 -16.15
N ALA A 238 13.65 -4.75 -15.94
CA ALA A 238 13.01 -5.61 -16.94
C ALA A 238 12.58 -4.85 -18.21
N LEU A 239 12.23 -3.55 -18.07
CA LEU A 239 11.79 -2.71 -19.18
C LEU A 239 12.92 -1.87 -19.80
N GLY A 240 14.12 -1.84 -19.20
CA GLY A 240 15.20 -0.94 -19.62
C GLY A 240 14.86 0.55 -19.42
N ILE A 241 14.07 0.87 -18.37
CA ILE A 241 13.61 2.22 -18.02
C ILE A 241 14.37 2.68 -16.77
N GLY A 242 14.92 3.89 -16.82
CA GLY A 242 15.64 4.45 -15.67
C GLY A 242 14.75 5.33 -14.76
N PRO A 243 15.27 5.74 -13.58
CA PRO A 243 14.59 6.67 -12.69
C PRO A 243 14.17 7.98 -13.36
N GLU A 244 14.99 8.51 -14.27
CA GLU A 244 14.73 9.76 -15.01
C GLU A 244 13.47 9.70 -15.90
N GLN A 245 13.05 8.48 -16.27
CA GLN A 245 11.87 8.22 -17.09
C GLN A 245 10.69 7.69 -16.28
N THR A 246 10.82 7.68 -14.95
CA THR A 246 9.82 7.12 -14.03
C THR A 246 9.14 8.22 -13.23
N VAL A 247 7.81 8.12 -13.16
CA VAL A 247 6.94 8.88 -12.26
C VAL A 247 6.46 7.94 -11.16
N ALA A 248 6.40 8.40 -9.91
CA ALA A 248 5.81 7.67 -8.80
C ALA A 248 4.89 8.55 -7.96
N PHE A 249 3.77 7.97 -7.49
CA PHE A 249 2.82 8.59 -6.58
C PHE A 249 2.62 7.71 -5.35
N GLY A 250 2.59 8.30 -4.17
CA GLY A 250 2.35 7.59 -2.92
C GLY A 250 1.94 8.51 -1.79
N ASP A 251 1.42 7.94 -0.69
CA ASP A 251 0.95 8.71 0.45
C ASP A 251 1.42 8.14 1.80
N TYR A 252 1.89 6.90 1.85
CA TYR A 252 2.23 6.25 3.10
C TYR A 252 3.65 5.64 3.10
N PHE A 253 4.09 5.12 4.25
CA PHE A 253 5.47 4.66 4.47
C PHE A 253 5.91 3.52 3.54
N ASN A 254 4.99 2.65 3.11
CA ASN A 254 5.28 1.58 2.15
C ASN A 254 5.55 2.10 0.72
N ASP A 255 5.33 3.40 0.46
CA ASP A 255 5.59 4.04 -0.83
C ASP A 255 6.95 4.73 -0.89
N VAL A 256 7.62 4.94 0.25
CA VAL A 256 8.89 5.68 0.33
C VAL A 256 9.91 5.11 -0.66
N GLY A 257 10.12 3.79 -0.64
CA GLY A 257 11.05 3.15 -1.58
C GLY A 257 10.68 3.34 -3.05
N MET A 258 9.38 3.42 -3.37
CA MET A 258 8.89 3.69 -4.72
C MET A 258 9.09 5.15 -5.12
N LEU A 259 8.85 6.10 -4.21
CA LEU A 259 9.13 7.52 -4.42
C LEU A 259 10.63 7.78 -4.63
N ASP A 260 11.49 7.11 -3.85
CA ASP A 260 12.96 7.21 -3.98
C ASP A 260 13.49 6.61 -5.30
N ALA A 261 12.79 5.62 -5.89
CA ALA A 261 13.16 4.97 -7.14
C ALA A 261 12.81 5.81 -8.40
N ALA A 262 12.09 6.92 -8.25
CA ALA A 262 11.59 7.74 -9.35
C ALA A 262 12.14 9.17 -9.32
N ARG A 263 12.58 9.68 -10.48
CA ARG A 263 12.96 11.10 -10.62
C ARG A 263 11.77 12.03 -10.41
N TRP A 264 10.62 11.64 -10.90
CA TRP A 264 9.37 12.40 -10.82
C TRP A 264 8.49 11.81 -9.72
N SER A 265 8.92 11.99 -8.46
CA SER A 265 8.21 11.47 -7.30
C SER A 265 7.27 12.52 -6.71
N PHE A 266 6.04 12.12 -6.47
CA PHE A 266 4.95 12.94 -5.96
C PHE A 266 4.36 12.30 -4.71
N ALA A 267 4.50 12.94 -3.56
CA ALA A 267 3.67 12.62 -2.40
C ALA A 267 2.30 13.27 -2.59
N MET A 268 1.25 12.57 -2.22
CA MET A 268 -0.10 13.15 -2.22
C MET A 268 -0.23 14.22 -1.13
N ASP A 269 -1.12 15.20 -1.31
CA ASP A 269 -1.33 16.24 -0.29
C ASP A 269 -1.90 15.70 1.03
N ASN A 270 -2.62 14.59 0.97
CA ASN A 270 -3.06 13.81 2.14
C ASN A 270 -1.98 12.89 2.72
N ALA A 271 -0.77 12.83 2.13
CA ALA A 271 0.30 11.94 2.59
C ALA A 271 0.79 12.28 4.00
N HIS A 272 1.31 11.25 4.69
CA HIS A 272 1.97 11.46 5.98
C HIS A 272 3.13 12.48 5.83
N PRO A 273 3.31 13.43 6.78
CA PRO A 273 4.32 14.48 6.67
C PRO A 273 5.74 13.97 6.43
N GLU A 274 6.12 12.86 7.04
CA GLU A 274 7.45 12.24 6.84
C GLU A 274 7.59 11.68 5.42
N VAL A 275 6.53 11.10 4.83
CA VAL A 275 6.54 10.59 3.46
C VAL A 275 6.68 11.73 2.45
N ARG A 276 6.07 12.90 2.73
CA ARG A 276 6.26 14.09 1.88
C ARG A 276 7.72 14.52 1.77
N ALA A 277 8.54 14.29 2.79
CA ALA A 277 9.96 14.64 2.77
C ALA A 277 10.79 13.79 1.80
N HIS A 278 10.32 12.61 1.42
CA HIS A 278 10.96 11.73 0.44
C HIS A 278 10.61 12.07 -1.01
N ALA A 279 9.48 12.73 -1.26
CA ALA A 279 9.07 13.09 -2.61
C ALA A 279 9.67 14.44 -3.04
N ARG A 280 9.94 14.59 -4.34
CA ARG A 280 10.41 15.87 -4.92
C ARG A 280 9.28 16.88 -5.08
N TYR A 281 8.05 16.39 -5.25
CA TYR A 281 6.88 17.20 -5.53
C TYR A 281 5.71 16.78 -4.66
N VAL A 282 4.71 17.64 -4.57
CA VAL A 282 3.43 17.32 -3.93
C VAL A 282 2.32 17.38 -4.99
N ALA A 283 1.55 16.30 -5.10
CA ALA A 283 0.35 16.26 -5.91
C ALA A 283 -0.86 16.69 -5.07
N PRO A 284 -1.95 17.19 -5.68
CA PRO A 284 -3.20 17.39 -4.96
C PRO A 284 -3.68 16.10 -4.26
N SER A 285 -4.59 16.23 -3.29
CA SER A 285 -5.16 15.09 -2.56
C SER A 285 -5.76 14.03 -3.50
N ASN A 286 -5.82 12.78 -3.03
CA ASN A 286 -6.54 11.70 -3.70
C ASN A 286 -8.01 12.07 -3.98
N ASN A 287 -8.68 12.77 -3.05
CA ASN A 287 -10.06 13.25 -3.21
C ASN A 287 -10.20 14.39 -4.25
N ASP A 288 -9.10 15.05 -4.60
CA ASP A 288 -9.03 16.10 -5.63
C ASP A 288 -8.53 15.58 -6.98
N ASN A 289 -8.55 14.26 -7.18
CA ASN A 289 -8.05 13.59 -8.39
C ASN A 289 -6.59 13.95 -8.70
N GLY A 290 -5.76 13.94 -7.65
CA GLY A 290 -4.40 14.48 -7.68
C GLY A 290 -3.48 13.80 -8.69
N VAL A 291 -3.56 12.48 -8.83
CA VAL A 291 -2.76 11.70 -9.78
C VAL A 291 -3.04 12.14 -11.23
N VAL A 292 -4.31 12.20 -11.63
CA VAL A 292 -4.70 12.57 -13.01
C VAL A 292 -4.32 14.02 -13.32
N ARG A 293 -4.62 14.94 -12.41
CA ARG A 293 -4.30 16.36 -12.57
C ARG A 293 -2.79 16.58 -12.71
N THR A 294 -2.00 15.88 -11.89
CA THR A 294 -0.55 15.99 -11.92
C THR A 294 0.05 15.40 -13.19
N LEU A 295 -0.39 14.20 -13.61
CA LEU A 295 0.08 13.59 -14.85
C LEU A 295 -0.25 14.45 -16.09
N ARG A 296 -1.46 15.01 -16.15
CA ARG A 296 -1.83 15.93 -17.24
C ARG A 296 -0.94 17.18 -17.26
N ALA A 297 -0.70 17.78 -16.10
CA ALA A 297 0.17 18.95 -15.99
C ALA A 297 1.63 18.63 -16.36
N LEU A 298 2.20 17.54 -15.82
CA LEU A 298 3.58 17.13 -16.07
C LEU A 298 3.83 16.79 -17.54
N LEU A 299 2.89 16.06 -18.15
CA LEU A 299 3.02 15.56 -19.53
C LEU A 299 2.39 16.48 -20.59
N ARG A 300 1.90 17.67 -20.18
CA ARG A 300 1.24 18.65 -21.05
C ARG A 300 0.10 18.02 -21.85
N LEU A 301 -0.72 17.21 -21.19
CA LEU A 301 -1.91 16.59 -21.79
C LEU A 301 -3.12 17.48 -21.62
N PRO A 302 -4.08 17.44 -22.57
CA PRO A 302 -5.34 18.21 -22.46
C PRO A 302 -6.22 17.71 -21.29
#